data_785908321a2ba664a38d7180eac54bdd
#
_entry.id   785908321a2ba664a38d7180eac54bdd
#
_cell.length_a   1.000
_cell.length_b   1.000
_cell.length_c   1.000
_cell.angle_alpha   90.00
_cell.angle_beta   90.00
_cell.angle_gamma   90.00
#
_symmetry.space_group_name_H-M   'P 1'
#
loop_
_entity.id
_entity.type
_entity.pdbx_description
1 polymer ?
#
loop_
_entity_poly.entity_id
_entity_poly.type
_entity_poly.pdbx_seq_one_letter_code
_entity_poly.pdbx_strand_id
1 'polypeptide(L)' 'MEYIKLNTAINKIKDNSNLYMTVKGDNEHLYSIENGIVYRKVIENDIVTKFKNMGTIEQFIEQNTLGDKWQVLSK' A
#
# COMPACT_ATOMS: atom_id res chain seq x y z
N MET A 1 2.44 15.57 -9.35
CA MET A 1 1.91 14.33 -8.78
C MET A 1 1.62 14.57 -7.30
N GLU A 2 0.37 14.42 -6.92
CA GLU A 2 -0.04 14.73 -5.55
C GLU A 2 0.07 13.51 -4.65
N TYR A 3 0.54 13.75 -3.43
CA TYR A 3 0.54 12.73 -2.39
C TYR A 3 -0.64 12.96 -1.46
N ILE A 4 -1.18 11.89 -0.92
CA ILE A 4 -2.29 11.90 0.02
C ILE A 4 -1.87 11.23 1.31
N LYS A 5 -2.64 11.46 2.36
CA LYS A 5 -2.36 10.82 3.65
C LYS A 5 -2.63 9.33 3.60
N LEU A 6 -1.98 8.58 4.47
CA LEU A 6 -2.14 7.13 4.55
C LEU A 6 -3.61 6.72 4.71
N ASN A 7 -4.34 7.35 5.62
CA ASN A 7 -5.75 7.02 5.81
C ASN A 7 -6.59 7.23 4.56
N THR A 8 -6.31 8.28 3.80
CA THR A 8 -6.99 8.56 2.55
C THR A 8 -6.67 7.50 1.51
N ALA A 9 -5.40 7.12 1.40
CA ALA A 9 -4.97 6.07 0.48
C ALA A 9 -5.65 4.74 0.82
N ILE A 10 -5.66 4.37 2.10
CA ILE A 10 -6.31 3.14 2.57
C ILE A 10 -7.79 3.14 2.20
N ASN A 11 -8.50 4.25 2.44
CA ASN A 11 -9.91 4.35 2.10
C ASN A 11 -10.19 4.18 0.61
N LYS A 12 -9.23 4.56 -0.24
CA LYS A 12 -9.39 4.39 -1.69
C LYS A 12 -9.17 2.95 -2.13
N ILE A 13 -8.29 2.20 -1.47
CA ILE A 13 -7.91 0.86 -1.95
C ILE A 13 -8.52 -0.29 -1.16
N LYS A 14 -9.06 -0.06 0.03
CA LYS A 14 -9.54 -1.14 0.90
C LYS A 14 -10.64 -2.00 0.30
N ASP A 15 -11.46 -1.43 -0.57
CA ASP A 15 -12.56 -2.13 -1.23
C ASP A 15 -12.29 -2.38 -2.71
N ASN A 16 -11.04 -2.17 -3.15
CA ASN A 16 -10.69 -2.32 -4.56
C ASN A 16 -9.34 -3.00 -4.69
N SER A 17 -9.36 -4.31 -4.97
CA SER A 17 -8.15 -5.12 -5.11
C SER A 17 -7.34 -4.80 -6.37
N ASN A 18 -7.87 -3.95 -7.25
CA ASN A 18 -7.15 -3.52 -8.45
C ASN A 18 -6.29 -2.28 -8.22
N LEU A 19 -6.29 -1.75 -7.01
CA LEU A 19 -5.48 -0.59 -6.66
C LEU A 19 -4.37 -0.95 -5.69
N TYR A 20 -3.26 -0.26 -5.84
CA TYR A 20 -2.13 -0.32 -4.91
C TYR A 20 -1.90 1.06 -4.33
N MET A 21 -1.21 1.12 -3.19
CA MET A 21 -0.66 2.36 -2.68
C MET A 21 0.85 2.23 -2.52
N THR A 22 1.55 3.35 -2.66
CA THR A 22 2.99 3.40 -2.45
C THR A 22 3.35 4.67 -1.70
N VAL A 23 4.43 4.60 -0.93
CA VAL A 23 4.90 5.75 -0.14
C VAL A 23 5.94 6.52 -0.95
N LYS A 24 5.98 7.85 -0.72
CA LYS A 24 6.96 8.71 -1.39
C LYS A 24 8.39 8.24 -1.10
N GLY A 25 9.17 8.11 -2.16
CA GLY A 25 10.57 7.71 -2.06
C GLY A 25 10.81 6.22 -2.15
N ASP A 26 9.76 5.41 -2.15
CA ASP A 26 9.87 3.96 -2.28
C ASP A 26 9.44 3.54 -3.68
N ASN A 27 10.38 3.03 -4.46
CA ASN A 27 10.12 2.59 -5.82
C ASN A 27 10.07 1.06 -5.95
N GLU A 28 10.24 0.33 -4.86
CA GLU A 28 10.36 -1.12 -4.89
C GLU A 28 9.15 -1.84 -4.31
N HIS A 29 8.36 -1.15 -3.47
CA HIS A 29 7.28 -1.79 -2.75
C HIS A 29 5.94 -1.17 -3.10
N LEU A 30 4.95 -2.04 -3.24
CA LEU A 30 3.55 -1.67 -3.37
C LEU A 30 2.78 -2.30 -2.22
N TYR A 31 1.76 -1.60 -1.75
CA TYR A 31 0.90 -2.11 -0.69
C TYR A 31 -0.50 -2.29 -1.23
N SER A 32 -1.11 -3.43 -0.94
CA SER A 32 -2.49 -3.71 -1.31
C SER A 32 -3.27 -4.17 -0.09
N ILE A 33 -4.59 -4.15 -0.18
CA ILE A 33 -5.45 -4.59 0.91
C ILE A 33 -6.39 -5.66 0.36
N GLU A 34 -6.40 -6.82 1.03
CA GLU A 34 -7.27 -7.94 0.69
C GLU A 34 -7.91 -8.45 1.98
N ASN A 35 -9.23 -8.47 2.04
CA ASN A 35 -9.98 -8.94 3.21
C ASN A 35 -9.54 -8.27 4.52
N GLY A 36 -9.27 -6.97 4.49
CA GLY A 36 -8.87 -6.22 5.67
C GLY A 36 -7.42 -6.39 6.09
N ILE A 37 -6.63 -7.12 5.31
CA ILE A 37 -5.20 -7.35 5.58
C ILE A 37 -4.36 -6.59 4.57
N VAL A 38 -3.34 -5.91 5.07
CA VAL A 38 -2.40 -5.17 4.24
C VAL A 38 -1.25 -6.10 3.83
N TYR A 39 -0.96 -6.14 2.54
CA TYR A 39 0.16 -6.91 2.00
C TYR A 39 1.16 -5.99 1.32
N ARG A 40 2.43 -6.18 1.62
CA ARG A 40 3.51 -5.50 0.91
C ARG A 40 3.95 -6.39 -0.25
N LYS A 41 4.03 -5.83 -1.44
CA LYS A 41 4.44 -6.52 -2.64
C LYS A 41 5.69 -5.88 -3.20
N VAL A 42 6.54 -6.68 -3.82
CA VAL A 42 7.77 -6.21 -4.47
C VAL A 42 7.56 -6.20 -5.97
N ILE A 43 8.04 -5.15 -6.63
CA ILE A 43 8.11 -5.11 -8.08
C ILE A 43 9.49 -5.62 -8.48
N GLU A 44 9.52 -6.71 -9.23
CA GLU A 44 10.76 -7.29 -9.72
C GLU A 44 10.55 -7.75 -11.16
N ASN A 45 11.32 -7.18 -12.10
CA ASN A 45 11.20 -7.49 -13.53
C ASN A 45 9.77 -7.32 -14.06
N ASP A 46 9.09 -6.24 -13.65
CA ASP A 46 7.71 -5.93 -13.98
C ASP A 46 6.68 -6.94 -13.44
N ILE A 47 7.11 -7.83 -12.57
CA ILE A 47 6.24 -8.79 -11.91
C ILE A 47 6.01 -8.36 -10.47
N VAL A 48 4.74 -8.28 -10.09
CA VAL A 48 4.36 -7.95 -8.71
C VAL A 48 4.10 -9.25 -7.98
N THR A 49 4.86 -9.51 -6.93
CA THR A 49 4.72 -10.72 -6.10
C THR A 49 4.25 -10.37 -4.70
N LYS A 50 3.46 -11.24 -4.10
CA LYS A 50 3.07 -11.09 -2.71
C LYS A 50 4.31 -11.32 -1.84
N PHE A 51 4.67 -10.33 -1.07
CA PHE A 51 5.93 -10.34 -0.32
C PHE A 51 5.71 -10.58 1.17
N LYS A 52 4.84 -9.83 1.82
CA LYS A 52 4.71 -9.90 3.27
C LYS A 52 3.32 -9.48 3.74
N ASN A 53 2.77 -10.22 4.70
CA ASN A 53 1.57 -9.83 5.44
C ASN A 53 1.97 -8.76 6.47
N MET A 54 1.40 -7.58 6.36
CA MET A 54 1.69 -6.45 7.25
C MET A 54 0.68 -6.31 8.38
N GLY A 55 -0.23 -7.28 8.51
CA GLY A 55 -1.27 -7.26 9.53
C GLY A 55 -2.54 -6.59 9.07
N THR A 56 -3.43 -6.32 10.01
CA THR A 56 -4.69 -5.63 9.71
C THR A 56 -4.45 -4.17 9.37
N ILE A 57 -5.46 -3.52 8.80
CA ILE A 57 -5.39 -2.09 8.51
C ILE A 57 -5.02 -1.29 9.77
N GLU A 58 -5.65 -1.59 10.90
CA GLU A 58 -5.37 -0.89 12.16
C GLU A 58 -3.92 -1.08 12.61
N GLN A 59 -3.43 -2.31 12.56
CA GLN A 59 -2.04 -2.60 12.91
C GLN A 59 -1.06 -1.88 12.00
N PHE A 60 -1.36 -1.86 10.70
CA PHE A 60 -0.52 -1.16 9.74
C PHE A 60 -0.44 0.34 10.04
N ILE A 61 -1.57 0.97 10.33
CA ILE A 61 -1.61 2.39 10.67
C ILE A 61 -0.82 2.68 11.95
N GLU A 62 -1.01 1.86 12.99
CA GLU A 62 -0.32 2.05 14.27
C GLU A 62 1.20 1.89 14.16
N GLN A 63 1.64 0.98 13.32
CA GLN A 63 3.06 0.66 13.18
C GLN A 63 3.73 1.42 12.03
N ASN A 64 3.02 2.33 11.39
CA ASN A 64 3.54 3.04 10.24
C ASN A 64 4.72 3.93 10.62
N THR A 65 5.88 3.64 10.04
CA THR A 65 7.08 4.45 10.16
C THR A 65 7.52 5.02 8.81
N LEU A 66 6.69 4.85 7.78
CA LEU A 66 7.05 5.18 6.40
C LEU A 66 6.67 6.61 6.02
N GLY A 67 5.94 7.31 6.90
CA GLY A 67 5.49 8.67 6.62
C GLY A 67 4.05 8.75 6.16
N ASP A 68 3.63 9.94 5.77
CA ASP A 68 2.23 10.23 5.46
C ASP A 68 2.04 10.83 4.07
N LYS A 69 2.95 10.50 3.15
CA LYS A 69 2.85 10.94 1.75
C LYS A 69 2.73 9.71 0.86
N TRP A 70 1.52 9.40 0.49
CA TRP A 70 1.17 8.19 -0.23
C TRP A 70 0.53 8.51 -1.57
N GLN A 71 0.57 7.54 -2.45
CA GLN A 71 0.04 7.64 -3.80
C GLN A 71 -0.73 6.38 -4.12
N VAL A 72 -1.85 6.51 -4.82
CA VAL A 72 -2.65 5.37 -5.26
C VAL A 72 -2.38 5.09 -6.73
N LEU A 73 -2.10 3.84 -7.04
CA LEU A 73 -1.78 3.37 -8.38
C LEU A 73 -2.74 2.26 -8.79
N SER A 74 -3.07 2.19 -10.05
CA SER A 74 -3.86 1.08 -10.58
C SER A 74 -2.96 -0.04 -11.09
N LYS A 75 -3.46 -1.24 -11.03
CA LYS A 75 -2.79 -2.41 -11.59
C LYS A 75 -2.72 -2.36 -13.10
#